data_63743f2c4f4673ecb483801d736834c8
#
_entry.id   63743f2c4f4673ecb483801d736834c8
#
_cell.length_a   1.000
_cell.length_b   1.000
_cell.length_c   1.000
_cell.angle_alpha   90.00
_cell.angle_beta   90.00
_cell.angle_gamma   90.00
#
_symmetry.space_group_name_H-M   'P 1'
#
loop_
_entity.id
_entity.type
_entity.pdbx_description
1 polymer ?
#
loop_
_entity_poly.entity_id
_entity_poly.type
_entity_poly.pdbx_seq_one_letter_code
_entity_poly.pdbx_strand_id
1 'polypeptide(L)'
;MIREFQILDTEQVMKLWFCGNVDAHPFVSEEYWHSHFNEVQEALLQAKVFVYDINGKVLGFIGLMNEYIAGIFVDRNYRSTGIGTQLL
;
A
#
# COMPACT_ATOMS: atom_id res chain seq x y z
N MET A 1 6.09 1.58 13.49
CA MET A 1 7.22 2.44 13.12
C MET A 1 7.27 2.64 11.62
N ILE A 2 7.47 3.86 11.20
CA ILE A 2 7.55 4.18 9.77
C ILE A 2 8.99 4.07 9.30
N ARG A 3 9.18 3.38 8.18
CA ARG A 3 10.50 3.22 7.55
C ARG A 3 10.35 3.15 6.04
N GLU A 4 11.48 3.23 5.34
CA GLU A 4 11.45 3.09 3.89
C GLU A 4 11.12 1.66 3.47
N PHE A 5 10.42 1.54 2.35
CA PHE A 5 10.09 0.27 1.71
C PHE A 5 11.36 -0.46 1.29
N GLN A 6 11.37 -1.76 1.52
CA GLN A 6 12.44 -2.65 1.06
C GLN A 6 11.82 -3.75 0.19
N ILE A 7 12.63 -4.35 -0.66
CA ILE A 7 12.15 -5.39 -1.58
C ILE A 7 11.44 -6.53 -0.85
N LEU A 8 11.89 -6.87 0.35
CA LEU A 8 11.25 -7.92 1.17
C LEU A 8 9.83 -7.58 1.58
N ASP A 9 9.45 -6.31 1.49
CA ASP A 9 8.09 -5.85 1.85
C ASP A 9 7.11 -5.98 0.69
N THR A 10 7.58 -6.31 -0.52
CA THR A 10 6.77 -6.26 -1.73
C THR A 10 5.47 -7.04 -1.61
N GLU A 11 5.53 -8.26 -1.10
CA GLU A 11 4.35 -9.11 -0.98
C GLU A 11 3.30 -8.49 -0.06
N GLN A 12 3.71 -8.00 1.10
CA GLN A 12 2.80 -7.37 2.05
C GLN A 12 2.21 -6.08 1.50
N VAL A 13 3.04 -5.26 0.86
CA VAL A 13 2.58 -3.99 0.28
C VAL A 13 1.60 -4.23 -0.86
N MET A 14 1.89 -5.19 -1.73
CA MET A 14 0.98 -5.51 -2.83
C MET A 14 -0.35 -6.06 -2.34
N LYS A 15 -0.33 -6.83 -1.26
CA LYS A 15 -1.57 -7.32 -0.65
C LYS A 15 -2.42 -6.18 -0.12
N LEU A 16 -1.79 -5.20 0.54
CA LEU A 16 -2.49 -4.02 1.03
C LEU A 16 -3.10 -3.23 -0.13
N TRP A 17 -2.35 -3.07 -1.21
CA TRP A 17 -2.82 -2.38 -2.39
C TRP A 17 -4.05 -3.09 -2.98
N PHE A 18 -3.96 -4.40 -3.18
CA PHE A 18 -5.03 -5.18 -3.77
C PHE A 18 -6.29 -5.16 -2.90
N CYS A 19 -6.15 -5.51 -1.63
CA CYS A 19 -7.28 -5.56 -0.71
C CYS A 19 -7.89 -4.19 -0.49
N GLY A 20 -7.07 -3.15 -0.41
CA GLY A 20 -7.54 -1.79 -0.24
C GLY A 20 -8.39 -1.31 -1.40
N ASN A 21 -7.99 -1.64 -2.63
CA ASN A 21 -8.75 -1.26 -3.81
C ASN A 21 -10.05 -2.05 -3.94
N VAL A 22 -10.00 -3.35 -3.66
CA VAL A 22 -11.20 -4.19 -3.69
C VAL A 22 -12.23 -3.68 -2.68
N ASP A 23 -11.79 -3.31 -1.48
CA ASP A 23 -12.67 -2.78 -0.44
C ASP A 23 -13.24 -1.40 -0.81
N ALA A 24 -12.41 -0.53 -1.39
CA ALA A 24 -12.80 0.84 -1.71
C ALA A 24 -13.69 0.94 -2.96
N HIS A 25 -13.62 -0.06 -3.84
CA HIS A 25 -14.30 -0.04 -5.13
C HIS A 25 -15.13 -1.31 -5.35
N PRO A 26 -16.21 -1.51 -4.58
CA PRO A 26 -16.98 -2.77 -4.62
C PRO A 26 -17.64 -3.05 -5.97
N PHE A 27 -17.80 -2.04 -6.83
CA PHE A 27 -18.38 -2.23 -8.16
C PHE A 27 -17.37 -2.59 -9.23
N VAL A 28 -16.08 -2.62 -8.90
CA VAL A 28 -15.02 -3.01 -9.82
C VAL A 28 -14.63 -4.45 -9.49
N SER A 29 -14.53 -5.30 -10.51
CA SER A 29 -14.21 -6.72 -10.28
C SER A 29 -12.78 -6.89 -9.77
N GLU A 30 -12.56 -7.97 -9.01
CA GLU A 30 -11.22 -8.31 -8.55
C GLU A 30 -10.29 -8.59 -9.72
N GLU A 31 -10.81 -9.10 -10.84
CA GLU A 31 -10.02 -9.36 -12.03
C GLU A 31 -9.37 -8.09 -12.58
N TYR A 32 -10.07 -6.96 -12.48
CA TYR A 32 -9.50 -5.70 -12.90
C TYR A 32 -8.21 -5.38 -12.12
N TRP A 33 -8.25 -5.54 -10.80
CA TRP A 33 -7.09 -5.27 -9.96
C TRP A 33 -5.98 -6.30 -10.19
N HIS A 34 -6.33 -7.57 -10.38
CA HIS A 34 -5.37 -8.60 -10.73
C HIS A 34 -4.64 -8.31 -12.05
N SER A 35 -5.36 -7.77 -13.03
CA SER A 35 -4.77 -7.47 -14.33
C SER A 35 -3.72 -6.35 -14.25
N HIS A 36 -3.81 -5.50 -13.23
CA HIS A 36 -2.86 -4.40 -13.03
C HIS A 36 -1.81 -4.71 -11.97
N PHE A 37 -1.84 -5.89 -11.38
CA PHE A 37 -0.96 -6.24 -10.26
C PHE A 37 0.52 -6.10 -10.59
N ASN A 38 0.96 -6.71 -11.68
CA ASN A 38 2.37 -6.67 -12.06
C ASN A 38 2.84 -5.25 -12.41
N GLU A 39 2.00 -4.50 -13.07
CA GLU A 39 2.28 -3.12 -13.43
C GLU A 39 2.50 -2.25 -12.19
N VAL A 40 1.62 -2.40 -11.19
CA VAL A 40 1.73 -1.66 -9.95
C VAL A 40 2.95 -2.10 -9.17
N GLN A 41 3.25 -3.40 -9.14
CA GLN A 41 4.43 -3.91 -8.46
C GLN A 41 5.70 -3.31 -9.03
N GLU A 42 5.81 -3.19 -10.34
CA GLU A 42 6.95 -2.56 -10.97
C GLU A 42 7.02 -1.07 -10.63
N ALA A 43 5.87 -0.40 -10.61
CA ALA A 43 5.82 1.02 -10.25
C ALA A 43 6.28 1.27 -8.81
N LEU A 44 6.01 0.34 -7.89
CA LEU A 44 6.48 0.45 -6.51
C LEU A 44 8.00 0.54 -6.42
N LEU A 45 8.70 -0.20 -7.26
CA LEU A 45 10.16 -0.22 -7.25
C LEU A 45 10.77 1.11 -7.70
N GLN A 46 9.98 1.94 -8.37
CA GLN A 46 10.44 3.22 -8.90
C GLN A 46 9.90 4.42 -8.11
N ALA A 47 8.92 4.19 -7.26
CA ALA A 47 8.34 5.22 -6.43
C ALA A 47 9.08 5.30 -5.10
N LYS A 48 8.90 6.43 -4.39
CA LYS A 48 9.36 6.53 -3.02
C LYS A 48 8.23 6.04 -2.13
N VAL A 49 8.49 4.97 -1.40
CA VAL A 49 7.47 4.30 -0.59
C VAL A 49 7.92 4.19 0.85
N PHE A 50 7.03 4.54 1.78
CA PHE A 50 7.25 4.35 3.20
C PHE A 50 6.21 3.39 3.75
N VAL A 51 6.61 2.52 4.66
CA VAL A 51 5.73 1.53 5.27
C VAL A 51 5.63 1.76 6.77
N TYR A 52 4.47 1.38 7.33
CA TYR A 52 4.27 1.35 8.77
C TYR A 52 4.43 -0.11 9.21
N ASP A 53 5.50 -0.37 9.94
CA ASP A 53 5.92 -1.72 10.31
C ASP A 53 5.84 -1.92 11.82
N ILE A 54 5.22 -3.01 12.24
CA ILE A 54 5.21 -3.46 13.63
C ILE A 54 5.75 -4.88 13.65
N ASN A 55 6.96 -5.04 14.15
CA ASN A 55 7.62 -6.35 14.31
C ASN A 55 7.63 -7.19 13.03
N GLY A 56 7.92 -6.54 11.89
CA GLY A 56 7.99 -7.23 10.61
C GLY A 56 6.67 -7.33 9.86
N LYS A 57 5.57 -6.89 10.46
CA LYS A 57 4.27 -6.87 9.80
C LYS A 57 3.98 -5.47 9.28
N VAL A 58 3.77 -5.34 7.98
CA VAL A 58 3.45 -4.06 7.37
C VAL A 58 1.94 -3.83 7.46
N LEU A 59 1.53 -2.79 8.18
CA LEU A 59 0.13 -2.47 8.41
C LEU A 59 -0.39 -1.36 7.53
N GLY A 60 0.50 -0.66 6.83
CA GLY A 60 0.11 0.39 5.91
C GLY A 60 1.30 0.88 5.12
N PHE A 61 1.03 1.62 4.05
CA PHE A 61 2.10 2.24 3.28
C PHE A 61 1.58 3.49 2.57
N ILE A 62 2.54 4.34 2.19
CA ILE A 62 2.27 5.52 1.37
C ILE A 62 3.27 5.51 0.21
N GLY A 63 2.77 5.72 -1.00
CA GLY A 63 3.59 5.84 -2.20
C GLY A 63 3.60 7.28 -2.68
N LEU A 64 4.80 7.79 -2.95
CA LEU A 64 5.00 9.16 -3.42
C LEU A 64 5.58 9.11 -4.83
N MET A 65 5.01 9.92 -5.71
CA MET A 65 5.55 10.11 -7.05
C MET A 65 5.67 11.61 -7.31
N ASN A 66 6.89 12.01 -7.65
CA ASN A 66 7.23 13.42 -7.79
C ASN A 66 6.87 14.14 -6.52
N GLU A 67 6.16 15.09 -6.34
CA GLU A 67 5.89 15.77 -5.09
C GLU A 67 4.47 15.57 -4.61
N TYR A 68 3.81 14.51 -5.06
CA TYR A 68 2.45 14.25 -4.63
C TYR A 68 2.28 12.82 -4.13
N ILE A 69 1.22 12.60 -3.35
CA ILE A 69 0.87 11.29 -2.82
C ILE A 69 0.16 10.51 -3.92
N ALA A 70 0.77 9.41 -4.38
CA ALA A 70 0.18 8.54 -5.38
C ALA A 70 -0.81 7.55 -4.77
N GLY A 71 -0.63 7.19 -3.50
CA GLY A 71 -1.56 6.31 -2.81
C GLY A 71 -1.21 6.16 -1.36
N ILE A 72 -2.22 5.91 -0.52
CA ILE A 72 -2.04 5.60 0.88
C ILE A 72 -3.02 4.47 1.23
N PHE A 73 -2.49 3.41 1.84
CA PHE A 73 -3.25 2.21 2.14
C PHE A 73 -2.96 1.74 3.55
N VAL A 74 -4.01 1.30 4.26
CA VAL A 74 -3.89 0.78 5.62
C VAL A 74 -4.67 -0.53 5.70
N ASP A 75 -4.12 -1.52 6.41
CA ASP A 75 -4.79 -2.79 6.64
C ASP A 75 -6.17 -2.53 7.25
N ARG A 76 -7.19 -3.25 6.74
CA ARG A 76 -8.58 -3.03 7.16
C ARG A 76 -8.79 -3.18 8.66
N ASN A 77 -8.00 -4.03 9.30
CA ASN A 77 -8.12 -4.28 10.74
C ASN A 77 -7.51 -3.16 11.58
N TYR A 78 -6.80 -2.25 10.95
CA TYR A 78 -6.09 -1.16 11.64
C TYR A 78 -6.51 0.22 11.16
N ARG A 79 -7.54 0.32 10.32
CA ARG A 79 -8.09 1.61 9.92
C ARG A 79 -8.70 2.28 11.14
N SER A 80 -8.64 3.61 11.18
CA SER A 80 -9.10 4.42 12.31
C SER A 80 -8.21 4.30 13.57
N THR A 81 -7.02 3.74 13.44
CA THR A 81 -6.06 3.68 14.55
C THR A 81 -4.99 4.79 14.47
N GLY A 82 -5.09 5.67 13.46
CA GLY A 82 -4.14 6.76 13.28
C GLY A 82 -2.95 6.43 12.40
N ILE A 83 -2.84 5.21 11.87
CA ILE A 83 -1.73 4.83 11.00
C ILE A 83 -1.69 5.69 9.73
N GLY A 84 -2.84 5.92 9.10
CA GLY A 84 -2.91 6.76 7.92
C GLY A 84 -2.41 8.17 8.18
N THR A 85 -2.79 8.73 9.33
CA THR A 85 -2.34 10.07 9.74
C THR A 85 -0.83 10.09 9.96
N GLN A 86 -0.27 9.05 10.58
CA GLN A 86 1.17 8.97 10.81
C GLN A 86 1.97 8.85 9.52
N LEU A 87 1.41 8.20 8.49
CA LEU A 87 2.07 8.07 7.19
C LEU A 87 2.11 9.39 6.43
N LEU A 88 1.16 10.25 6.68
CA LEU A 88 1.17 11.57 6.09
C LEU A 88 2.21 12.45 6.79
#